data_a4e615bbea22c40786a9e62d29c55532
#
_entry.id   a4e615bbea22c40786a9e62d29c55532
#
_cell.length_a   1.000
_cell.length_b   1.000
_cell.length_c   1.000
_cell.angle_alpha   90.00
_cell.angle_beta   90.00
_cell.angle_gamma   90.00
#
_symmetry.space_group_name_H-M   'P 1'
#
loop_
_entity.id
_entity.type
_entity.pdbx_description
1 polymer ?
#
loop_
_entity_poly.entity_id
_entity_poly.type
_entity_poly.pdbx_seq_one_letter_code
_entity_poly.pdbx_strand_id
1 'polypeptide(L)'
;MRTRHLSIAHGLAAAVLLSTSADITWACESPKPHMETTPSDVRAFFKSQGKLVLTFLGYSGAGYEDEAGLLRHVNAILDQYSPSTTIVNIGATPDGIGRVYELAKQRGFTTSGIVSTQARESHVSISPCVDHAFYIQDATWGGFLAGTDRLSPTSAAMVDVSDRLVAIGGGEVSRDELVAARRAGKDTTFIPADVNHRIAIEKAAKKGQPPPTDFRGAADAVFGDRAKAKR
;
A
#
# COMPACT_ATOMS: atom_id res chain seq x y z
N MET A 1 36.45 -70.60 42.75
CA MET A 1 36.77 -69.19 42.33
C MET A 1 35.87 -68.85 41.15
N ARG A 2 34.86 -67.98 41.40
CA ARG A 2 33.92 -67.50 40.37
C ARG A 2 34.13 -66.01 40.17
N THR A 3 34.72 -65.64 39.06
CA THR A 3 34.91 -64.24 38.65
C THR A 3 33.58 -63.69 38.04
N ARG A 4 33.09 -62.60 38.61
CA ARG A 4 31.91 -61.86 38.12
C ARG A 4 32.39 -60.76 37.22
N HIS A 5 31.98 -60.78 35.93
CA HIS A 5 32.13 -59.67 35.00
C HIS A 5 31.01 -58.65 35.22
N LEU A 6 31.42 -57.41 35.49
CA LEU A 6 30.54 -56.25 35.63
C LEU A 6 30.46 -55.53 34.28
N SER A 7 29.30 -55.61 33.64
CA SER A 7 29.05 -54.86 32.38
C SER A 7 28.56 -53.45 32.73
N ILE A 8 29.30 -52.46 32.32
CA ILE A 8 28.92 -51.03 32.43
C ILE A 8 28.21 -50.66 31.12
N ALA A 9 26.89 -50.38 31.21
CA ALA A 9 26.10 -49.85 30.13
C ALA A 9 26.25 -48.33 30.09
N HIS A 10 26.83 -47.80 29.00
CA HIS A 10 26.89 -46.37 28.73
C HIS A 10 25.59 -45.94 28.02
N GLY A 11 24.72 -45.24 28.74
CA GLY A 11 23.57 -44.59 28.18
C GLY A 11 23.97 -43.27 27.53
N LEU A 12 23.87 -43.18 26.19
CA LEU A 12 23.93 -41.88 25.48
C LEU A 12 22.60 -41.15 25.67
N ALA A 13 22.61 -40.05 26.43
CA ALA A 13 21.49 -39.13 26.45
C ALA A 13 21.61 -38.17 25.24
N ALA A 14 20.75 -38.33 24.26
CA ALA A 14 20.61 -37.39 23.15
C ALA A 14 19.81 -36.16 23.63
N ALA A 15 20.48 -35.03 23.80
CA ALA A 15 19.81 -33.75 24.06
C ALA A 15 19.18 -33.24 22.75
N VAL A 16 17.86 -33.29 22.66
CA VAL A 16 17.09 -32.65 21.58
C VAL A 16 17.03 -31.15 21.87
N LEU A 17 17.83 -30.38 21.16
CA LEU A 17 17.71 -28.92 21.15
C LEU A 17 16.45 -28.54 20.36
N LEU A 18 15.35 -28.26 21.04
CA LEU A 18 14.19 -27.60 20.46
C LEU A 18 14.54 -26.15 20.18
N SER A 19 14.90 -25.84 18.94
CA SER A 19 14.99 -24.48 18.46
C SER A 19 13.57 -23.91 18.35
N THR A 20 13.12 -23.17 19.33
CA THR A 20 11.94 -22.31 19.24
C THR A 20 12.29 -21.15 18.32
N SER A 21 11.91 -21.23 17.04
CA SER A 21 11.82 -20.06 16.19
C SER A 21 10.77 -19.15 16.82
N ALA A 22 11.22 -18.09 17.47
CA ALA A 22 10.35 -16.99 17.85
C ALA A 22 9.88 -16.37 16.53
N ASP A 23 8.63 -16.59 16.16
CA ASP A 23 7.96 -15.78 15.13
C ASP A 23 7.97 -14.34 15.66
N ILE A 24 8.89 -13.53 15.13
CA ILE A 24 8.91 -12.09 15.37
C ILE A 24 7.70 -11.53 14.66
N THR A 25 6.57 -11.47 15.34
CA THR A 25 5.42 -10.71 14.88
C THR A 25 5.81 -9.25 14.96
N TRP A 26 6.13 -8.66 13.82
CA TRP A 26 6.33 -7.22 13.72
C TRP A 26 4.99 -6.54 13.99
N ALA A 27 4.77 -6.15 15.25
CA ALA A 27 3.62 -5.32 15.59
C ALA A 27 3.85 -3.94 14.99
N CYS A 28 2.91 -3.49 14.15
CA CYS A 28 2.92 -2.12 13.67
C CYS A 28 2.68 -1.18 14.85
N GLU A 29 3.55 -0.20 15.02
CA GLU A 29 3.35 0.85 16.02
C GLU A 29 2.24 1.80 15.55
N SER A 30 1.63 2.52 16.50
CA SER A 30 0.61 3.51 16.15
C SER A 30 1.21 4.63 15.28
N PRO A 31 0.48 5.09 14.25
CA PRO A 31 0.94 6.16 13.37
C PRO A 31 1.31 7.43 14.14
N LYS A 32 2.31 8.16 13.65
CA LYS A 32 2.59 9.54 14.05
C LYS A 32 1.74 10.47 13.17
N PRO A 33 0.63 11.02 13.69
CA PRO A 33 -0.23 11.89 12.89
C PRO A 33 0.38 13.28 12.73
N HIS A 34 0.45 13.77 11.51
CA HIS A 34 0.74 15.14 11.17
C HIS A 34 -0.58 15.81 10.78
N MET A 35 -1.15 16.55 11.74
CA MET A 35 -2.48 17.13 11.62
C MET A 35 -2.46 18.45 10.86
N GLU A 36 -3.52 18.69 10.08
CA GLU A 36 -3.74 19.97 9.37
C GLU A 36 -2.52 20.43 8.57
N THR A 37 -1.89 19.47 7.90
CA THR A 37 -0.66 19.68 7.16
C THR A 37 -0.96 20.29 5.80
N THR A 38 -0.17 21.26 5.38
CA THR A 38 -0.27 21.80 4.02
C THR A 38 0.54 20.93 3.03
N PRO A 39 0.24 20.96 1.72
CA PRO A 39 1.09 20.28 0.72
C PRO A 39 2.57 20.72 0.78
N SER A 40 2.83 21.98 1.17
CA SER A 40 4.20 22.48 1.34
C SER A 40 4.93 21.86 2.53
N ASP A 41 4.22 21.62 3.64
CA ASP A 41 4.80 20.97 4.83
C ASP A 41 5.14 19.51 4.54
N VAL A 42 4.23 18.80 3.82
CA VAL A 42 4.48 17.42 3.37
C VAL A 42 5.72 17.38 2.49
N ARG A 43 5.83 18.28 1.51
CA ARG A 43 7.01 18.36 0.64
C ARG A 43 8.28 18.62 1.44
N ALA A 44 8.25 19.55 2.40
CA ALA A 44 9.39 19.86 3.25
C ALA A 44 9.82 18.65 4.08
N PHE A 45 8.85 17.89 4.63
CA PHE A 45 9.14 16.65 5.35
C PHE A 45 9.87 15.64 4.46
N PHE A 46 9.30 15.27 3.30
CA PHE A 46 9.94 14.28 2.42
C PHE A 46 11.31 14.73 1.93
N LYS A 47 11.46 16.00 1.60
CA LYS A 47 12.76 16.58 1.23
C LYS A 47 13.79 16.45 2.35
N SER A 48 13.39 16.65 3.61
CA SER A 48 14.30 16.53 4.76
C SER A 48 14.77 15.09 5.01
N GLN A 49 13.99 14.10 4.56
CA GLN A 49 14.37 12.68 4.69
C GLN A 49 15.49 12.28 3.71
N GLY A 50 15.64 12.99 2.59
CA GLY A 50 16.66 12.68 1.57
C GLY A 50 16.54 11.28 0.95
N LYS A 51 15.35 10.70 0.97
CA LYS A 51 15.05 9.35 0.47
C LYS A 51 14.15 9.41 -0.74
N LEU A 52 14.26 8.41 -1.61
CA LEU A 52 13.32 8.17 -2.71
C LEU A 52 11.92 7.87 -2.13
N VAL A 53 10.89 8.44 -2.73
CA VAL A 53 9.48 8.19 -2.36
C VAL A 53 8.84 7.29 -3.41
N LEU A 54 8.63 6.02 -3.01
CA LEU A 54 7.94 5.02 -3.81
C LEU A 54 6.47 5.00 -3.40
N THR A 55 5.60 5.48 -4.26
CA THR A 55 4.16 5.56 -3.99
C THR A 55 3.40 4.42 -4.66
N PHE A 56 2.57 3.72 -3.89
CA PHE A 56 1.63 2.74 -4.42
C PHE A 56 0.22 3.31 -4.46
N LEU A 57 -0.45 3.12 -5.60
CA LEU A 57 -1.83 3.50 -5.85
C LEU A 57 -2.66 2.24 -6.14
N GLY A 58 -3.95 2.25 -5.79
CA GLY A 58 -4.79 1.09 -6.04
C GLY A 58 -6.18 1.18 -5.43
N TYR A 59 -6.84 0.03 -5.26
CA TYR A 59 -8.12 -0.03 -4.56
C TYR A 59 -7.88 0.06 -3.05
N SER A 60 -8.69 0.84 -2.34
CA SER A 60 -8.71 0.90 -0.87
C SER A 60 -9.74 -0.09 -0.29
N GLY A 61 -10.74 0.34 0.44
CA GLY A 61 -11.75 -0.49 1.10
C GLY A 61 -12.62 -1.40 0.19
N ALA A 62 -12.38 -1.41 -1.12
CA ALA A 62 -12.97 -2.40 -2.01
C ALA A 62 -12.13 -3.68 -2.14
N GLY A 63 -10.83 -3.60 -1.82
CA GLY A 63 -9.90 -4.72 -1.90
C GLY A 63 -9.64 -5.22 -3.32
N TYR A 64 -8.95 -6.33 -3.41
CA TYR A 64 -8.57 -7.00 -4.66
C TYR A 64 -9.21 -8.36 -4.75
N GLU A 65 -9.52 -8.83 -5.97
CA GLU A 65 -9.95 -10.19 -6.19
C GLU A 65 -8.81 -11.19 -5.96
N ASP A 66 -7.60 -10.88 -6.45
CA ASP A 66 -6.37 -11.64 -6.16
C ASP A 66 -5.43 -10.81 -5.26
N GLU A 67 -5.69 -10.83 -3.94
CA GLU A 67 -4.81 -10.17 -2.96
C GLU A 67 -3.42 -10.82 -2.93
N ALA A 68 -3.32 -12.11 -3.11
CA ALA A 68 -2.04 -12.78 -3.19
C ALA A 68 -1.22 -12.32 -4.40
N GLY A 69 -1.87 -12.08 -5.53
CA GLY A 69 -1.27 -11.47 -6.71
C GLY A 69 -0.77 -10.07 -6.47
N LEU A 70 -1.58 -9.23 -5.79
CA LEU A 70 -1.14 -7.91 -5.33
C LEU A 70 0.18 -8.01 -4.56
N LEU A 71 0.24 -8.86 -3.52
CA LEU A 71 1.41 -8.98 -2.67
C LEU A 71 2.64 -9.55 -3.42
N ARG A 72 2.44 -10.45 -4.39
CA ARG A 72 3.53 -10.93 -5.27
C ARG A 72 4.12 -9.79 -6.10
N HIS A 73 3.29 -8.96 -6.72
CA HIS A 73 3.75 -7.79 -7.49
C HIS A 73 4.51 -6.80 -6.60
N VAL A 74 3.96 -6.49 -5.43
CA VAL A 74 4.59 -5.57 -4.48
C VAL A 74 5.93 -6.10 -4.00
N ASN A 75 6.04 -7.39 -3.65
CA ASN A 75 7.31 -8.01 -3.26
C ASN A 75 8.38 -7.82 -4.36
N ALA A 76 8.05 -8.15 -5.60
CA ALA A 76 8.98 -8.03 -6.73
C ALA A 76 9.41 -6.56 -6.99
N ILE A 77 8.54 -5.60 -6.67
CA ILE A 77 8.89 -4.19 -6.76
C ILE A 77 9.79 -3.79 -5.60
N LEU A 78 9.43 -4.11 -4.36
CA LEU A 78 10.21 -3.76 -3.18
C LEU A 78 11.62 -4.39 -3.19
N ASP A 79 11.80 -5.54 -3.85
CA ASP A 79 13.12 -6.17 -4.04
C ASP A 79 14.13 -5.27 -4.81
N GLN A 80 13.63 -4.28 -5.55
CA GLN A 80 14.44 -3.36 -6.33
C GLN A 80 14.91 -2.15 -5.49
N TYR A 81 14.46 -2.01 -4.25
CA TYR A 81 14.69 -0.83 -3.41
C TYR A 81 15.33 -1.19 -2.06
N SER A 82 16.14 -0.28 -1.53
CA SER A 82 16.71 -0.40 -0.20
C SER A 82 15.84 0.33 0.84
N PRO A 83 15.48 -0.30 1.96
CA PRO A 83 14.76 0.37 3.06
C PRO A 83 15.48 1.58 3.65
N SER A 84 16.82 1.60 3.58
CA SER A 84 17.63 2.72 4.08
C SER A 84 17.47 3.99 3.25
N THR A 85 17.17 3.85 1.94
CA THR A 85 17.12 4.98 0.99
C THR A 85 15.73 5.22 0.39
N THR A 86 14.71 4.47 0.83
CA THR A 86 13.37 4.57 0.24
C THR A 86 12.29 4.65 1.32
N ILE A 87 11.29 5.49 1.07
CA ILE A 87 10.03 5.57 1.84
C ILE A 87 8.93 4.97 0.96
N VAL A 88 8.11 4.09 1.55
CA VAL A 88 6.89 3.58 0.91
C VAL A 88 5.72 4.47 1.31
N ASN A 89 5.05 5.07 0.33
CA ASN A 89 3.95 6.01 0.52
C ASN A 89 2.65 5.48 -0.11
N ILE A 90 1.51 5.68 0.56
CA ILE A 90 0.16 5.30 0.09
C ILE A 90 -0.86 6.29 0.70
N GLY A 91 -2.15 6.08 0.48
CA GLY A 91 -3.25 6.90 1.02
C GLY A 91 -3.70 6.56 2.45
N ALA A 92 -2.83 6.03 3.31
CA ALA A 92 -3.08 5.66 4.71
C ALA A 92 -4.19 4.61 4.95
N THR A 93 -4.83 4.06 3.92
CA THR A 93 -5.89 3.05 4.07
C THR A 93 -5.35 1.75 4.73
N PRO A 94 -6.12 1.08 5.61
CA PRO A 94 -5.73 -0.22 6.14
C PRO A 94 -5.96 -1.37 5.16
N ASP A 95 -6.93 -1.21 4.23
CA ASP A 95 -7.42 -2.26 3.36
C ASP A 95 -6.94 -2.11 1.91
N GLY A 96 -7.09 -3.17 1.14
CA GLY A 96 -6.73 -3.19 -0.27
C GLY A 96 -5.26 -2.88 -0.49
N ILE A 97 -4.95 -1.78 -1.20
CA ILE A 97 -3.56 -1.35 -1.41
C ILE A 97 -2.82 -1.09 -0.08
N GLY A 98 -3.53 -0.83 1.00
CA GLY A 98 -2.97 -0.64 2.34
C GLY A 98 -2.26 -1.87 2.90
N ARG A 99 -2.55 -3.09 2.39
CA ARG A 99 -1.83 -4.32 2.74
C ARG A 99 -0.33 -4.23 2.44
N VAL A 100 0.04 -3.34 1.54
CA VAL A 100 1.45 -3.03 1.21
C VAL A 100 2.21 -2.48 2.42
N TYR A 101 1.54 -1.77 3.34
CA TYR A 101 2.19 -1.24 4.54
C TYR A 101 2.76 -2.32 5.43
N GLU A 102 1.99 -3.40 5.68
CA GLU A 102 2.46 -4.52 6.51
C GLU A 102 3.70 -5.16 5.89
N LEU A 103 3.66 -5.40 4.58
CA LEU A 103 4.78 -5.98 3.85
C LEU A 103 6.00 -5.07 3.85
N ALA A 104 5.81 -3.76 3.66
CA ALA A 104 6.89 -2.77 3.70
C ALA A 104 7.54 -2.71 5.09
N LYS A 105 6.74 -2.74 6.16
CA LYS A 105 7.24 -2.77 7.54
C LYS A 105 8.03 -4.03 7.84
N GLN A 106 7.54 -5.21 7.43
CA GLN A 106 8.26 -6.49 7.59
C GLN A 106 9.63 -6.45 6.93
N ARG A 107 9.78 -5.64 5.88
CA ARG A 107 11.04 -5.47 5.12
C ARG A 107 11.88 -4.28 5.60
N GLY A 108 11.47 -3.59 6.68
CA GLY A 108 12.21 -2.50 7.30
C GLY A 108 12.07 -1.14 6.61
N PHE A 109 11.13 -0.97 5.67
CA PHE A 109 10.87 0.34 5.06
C PHE A 109 10.20 1.29 6.04
N THR A 110 10.57 2.57 5.96
CA THR A 110 9.77 3.65 6.53
C THR A 110 8.50 3.80 5.68
N THR A 111 7.36 3.93 6.34
CA THR A 111 6.05 4.04 5.68
C THR A 111 5.42 5.41 5.94
N SER A 112 4.73 5.93 4.94
CA SER A 112 4.00 7.20 5.06
C SER A 112 2.63 7.09 4.40
N GLY A 113 1.69 7.90 4.89
CA GLY A 113 0.37 8.02 4.32
C GLY A 113 -0.03 9.47 4.15
N ILE A 114 -0.53 9.83 2.96
CA ILE A 114 -1.10 11.15 2.70
C ILE A 114 -2.60 10.95 2.49
N VAL A 115 -3.40 11.57 3.35
CA VAL A 115 -4.84 11.33 3.42
C VAL A 115 -5.60 12.65 3.59
N SER A 116 -6.80 12.71 3.02
CA SER A 116 -7.73 13.84 3.21
C SER A 116 -8.25 13.88 4.65
N THR A 117 -8.55 15.08 5.16
CA THR A 117 -9.30 15.29 6.42
C THR A 117 -10.65 14.60 6.41
N GLN A 118 -11.22 14.27 5.24
CA GLN A 118 -12.43 13.46 5.10
C GLN A 118 -12.34 12.11 5.84
N ALA A 119 -11.15 11.53 5.95
CA ALA A 119 -10.97 10.27 6.70
C ALA A 119 -11.32 10.44 8.18
N ARG A 120 -10.99 11.57 8.79
CA ARG A 120 -11.34 11.88 10.19
C ARG A 120 -12.81 12.22 10.32
N GLU A 121 -13.32 13.09 9.45
CA GLU A 121 -14.72 13.51 9.43
C GLU A 121 -15.68 12.33 9.26
N SER A 122 -15.25 11.34 8.48
CA SER A 122 -15.99 10.10 8.23
C SER A 122 -15.63 8.95 9.18
N HIS A 123 -14.81 9.21 10.22
CA HIS A 123 -14.33 8.20 11.18
C HIS A 123 -13.72 6.96 10.54
N VAL A 124 -13.02 7.13 9.42
CA VAL A 124 -12.31 6.04 8.75
C VAL A 124 -10.97 5.81 9.43
N SER A 125 -10.71 4.56 9.83
CA SER A 125 -9.44 4.17 10.41
C SER A 125 -8.32 4.23 9.38
N ILE A 126 -7.12 4.63 9.82
CA ILE A 126 -5.90 4.51 9.03
C ILE A 126 -5.12 3.27 9.43
N SER A 127 -4.23 2.79 8.56
CA SER A 127 -3.41 1.62 8.83
C SER A 127 -2.49 1.86 10.04
N PRO A 128 -2.42 0.93 11.01
CA PRO A 128 -1.49 1.03 12.12
C PRO A 128 -0.02 0.91 11.67
N CYS A 129 0.22 0.40 10.45
CA CYS A 129 1.54 0.21 9.86
C CYS A 129 2.07 1.46 9.12
N VAL A 130 1.44 2.61 9.30
CA VAL A 130 1.92 3.89 8.77
C VAL A 130 2.78 4.58 9.82
N ASP A 131 4.05 4.85 9.54
CA ASP A 131 4.91 5.59 10.49
C ASP A 131 4.52 7.08 10.55
N HIS A 132 4.23 7.71 9.39
CA HIS A 132 3.89 9.12 9.30
C HIS A 132 2.59 9.31 8.49
N ALA A 133 1.52 9.75 9.14
CA ALA A 133 0.23 10.02 8.50
C ALA A 133 -0.01 11.54 8.38
N PHE A 134 -0.09 12.05 7.16
CA PHE A 134 -0.33 13.47 6.85
C PHE A 134 -1.78 13.70 6.47
N TYR A 135 -2.50 14.48 7.28
CA TYR A 135 -3.87 14.88 7.01
C TYR A 135 -3.90 16.22 6.28
N ILE A 136 -4.29 16.16 5.00
CA ILE A 136 -4.42 17.37 4.15
C ILE A 136 -5.84 17.89 4.21
N GLN A 137 -5.98 19.20 4.44
CA GLN A 137 -7.30 19.85 4.37
C GLN A 137 -7.84 19.74 2.94
N ASP A 138 -8.84 18.89 2.76
CA ASP A 138 -9.45 18.57 1.48
C ASP A 138 -10.90 18.10 1.70
N ALA A 139 -11.83 18.72 0.99
CA ALA A 139 -13.26 18.35 1.04
C ALA A 139 -13.59 17.13 0.20
N THR A 140 -12.58 16.50 -0.45
CA THR A 140 -12.71 15.32 -1.31
C THR A 140 -11.86 14.18 -0.77
N TRP A 141 -12.02 13.00 -1.35
CA TRP A 141 -11.17 11.84 -1.06
C TRP A 141 -9.89 11.79 -1.91
N GLY A 142 -9.69 12.76 -2.78
CA GLY A 142 -8.61 12.79 -3.76
C GLY A 142 -9.11 12.79 -5.20
N GLY A 143 -8.18 12.67 -6.16
CA GLY A 143 -8.46 12.71 -7.58
C GLY A 143 -8.56 14.12 -8.14
N PHE A 144 -9.12 14.27 -9.33
CA PHE A 144 -9.39 15.58 -9.92
C PHE A 144 -10.60 16.25 -9.25
N LEU A 145 -10.51 17.56 -9.08
CA LEU A 145 -11.65 18.38 -8.66
C LEU A 145 -12.75 18.33 -9.74
N ALA A 146 -13.99 18.22 -9.31
CA ALA A 146 -15.14 18.03 -10.19
C ALA A 146 -15.17 19.04 -11.36
N GLY A 147 -15.29 18.52 -12.59
CA GLY A 147 -15.33 19.32 -13.80
C GLY A 147 -14.00 19.95 -14.21
N THR A 148 -12.89 19.56 -13.61
CA THR A 148 -11.56 20.09 -13.94
C THR A 148 -10.55 18.95 -14.14
N ASP A 149 -9.34 19.32 -14.63
CA ASP A 149 -8.16 18.45 -14.66
C ASP A 149 -7.12 18.80 -13.57
N ARG A 150 -7.53 19.56 -12.55
CA ARG A 150 -6.72 19.94 -11.39
C ARG A 150 -6.90 18.90 -10.30
N LEU A 151 -5.79 18.41 -9.77
CA LEU A 151 -5.83 17.53 -8.60
C LEU A 151 -6.38 18.28 -7.37
N SER A 152 -7.11 17.54 -6.55
CA SER A 152 -7.45 17.96 -5.20
C SER A 152 -6.19 18.16 -4.34
N PRO A 153 -6.25 18.91 -3.23
CA PRO A 153 -5.09 19.15 -2.38
C PRO A 153 -4.36 17.87 -1.95
N THR A 154 -5.10 16.83 -1.56
CA THR A 154 -4.54 15.54 -1.14
C THR A 154 -3.78 14.86 -2.28
N SER A 155 -4.42 14.71 -3.44
CA SER A 155 -3.78 14.07 -4.60
C SER A 155 -2.64 14.91 -5.17
N ALA A 156 -2.72 16.23 -5.09
CA ALA A 156 -1.62 17.11 -5.47
C ALA A 156 -0.39 16.88 -4.58
N ALA A 157 -0.58 16.80 -3.26
CA ALA A 157 0.50 16.48 -2.33
C ALA A 157 1.08 15.09 -2.59
N MET A 158 0.21 14.07 -2.83
CA MET A 158 0.62 12.70 -3.16
C MET A 158 1.53 12.66 -4.39
N VAL A 159 1.08 13.25 -5.49
CA VAL A 159 1.83 13.24 -6.76
C VAL A 159 3.13 14.06 -6.63
N ASP A 160 3.08 15.21 -5.96
CA ASP A 160 4.21 16.11 -5.85
C ASP A 160 5.42 15.47 -5.15
N VAL A 161 5.21 14.78 -4.02
CA VAL A 161 6.30 14.17 -3.23
C VAL A 161 6.82 12.88 -3.81
N SER A 162 6.07 12.22 -4.71
CA SER A 162 6.44 10.92 -5.26
C SER A 162 7.55 11.04 -6.30
N ASP A 163 8.59 10.21 -6.18
CA ASP A 163 9.60 10.04 -7.23
C ASP A 163 9.14 8.99 -8.24
N ARG A 164 8.53 7.91 -7.74
CA ARG A 164 7.96 6.84 -8.56
C ARG A 164 6.58 6.46 -8.06
N LEU A 165 5.64 6.28 -9.00
CA LEU A 165 4.28 5.84 -8.70
C LEU A 165 3.98 4.52 -9.39
N VAL A 166 3.50 3.55 -8.61
CA VAL A 166 3.07 2.25 -9.10
C VAL A 166 1.60 2.09 -8.79
N ALA A 167 0.76 2.05 -9.80
CA ALA A 167 -0.65 1.74 -9.65
C ALA A 167 -0.89 0.24 -9.93
N ILE A 168 -1.54 -0.45 -9.00
CA ILE A 168 -1.99 -1.83 -9.17
C ILE A 168 -3.51 -1.82 -9.18
N GLY A 169 -4.12 -1.98 -10.38
CA GLY A 169 -5.52 -1.65 -10.57
C GLY A 169 -5.83 -0.20 -10.17
N GLY A 170 -7.01 0.03 -9.61
CA GLY A 170 -7.37 1.30 -9.01
C GLY A 170 -8.59 1.99 -9.63
N GLY A 171 -9.28 2.76 -8.79
CA GLY A 171 -10.44 3.57 -9.15
C GLY A 171 -10.07 4.92 -9.76
N GLU A 172 -11.01 5.87 -9.65
CA GLU A 172 -10.86 7.21 -10.22
C GLU A 172 -9.69 7.98 -9.62
N VAL A 173 -9.53 7.96 -8.29
CA VAL A 173 -8.41 8.65 -7.62
C VAL A 173 -7.07 8.15 -8.13
N SER A 174 -6.87 6.82 -8.18
CA SER A 174 -5.63 6.22 -8.70
C SER A 174 -5.38 6.55 -10.17
N ARG A 175 -6.46 6.59 -11.00
CA ARG A 175 -6.38 7.02 -12.40
C ARG A 175 -5.87 8.46 -12.49
N ASP A 176 -6.48 9.37 -11.74
CA ASP A 176 -6.23 10.80 -11.80
C ASP A 176 -4.80 11.14 -11.34
N GLU A 177 -4.37 10.52 -10.24
CA GLU A 177 -3.01 10.67 -9.71
C GLU A 177 -1.96 10.13 -10.69
N LEU A 178 -2.20 8.95 -11.29
CA LEU A 178 -1.26 8.38 -12.26
C LEU A 178 -1.22 9.20 -13.57
N VAL A 179 -2.36 9.76 -14.02
CA VAL A 179 -2.43 10.68 -15.16
C VAL A 179 -1.63 11.95 -14.88
N ALA A 180 -1.84 12.56 -13.72
CA ALA A 180 -1.14 13.78 -13.32
C ALA A 180 0.38 13.53 -13.14
N ALA A 181 0.76 12.41 -12.52
CA ALA A 181 2.16 12.02 -12.37
C ALA A 181 2.86 11.85 -13.73
N ARG A 182 2.19 11.18 -14.68
CA ARG A 182 2.73 11.00 -16.04
C ARG A 182 2.86 12.33 -16.79
N ARG A 183 1.86 13.23 -16.66
CA ARG A 183 1.94 14.59 -17.23
C ARG A 183 3.08 15.40 -16.64
N ALA A 184 3.40 15.20 -15.36
CA ALA A 184 4.53 15.82 -14.66
C ALA A 184 5.88 15.17 -14.98
N GLY A 185 5.94 14.16 -15.87
CA GLY A 185 7.18 13.47 -16.25
C GLY A 185 7.75 12.53 -15.18
N LYS A 186 6.93 12.14 -14.18
CA LYS A 186 7.36 11.20 -13.14
C LYS A 186 7.41 9.76 -13.66
N ASP A 187 8.26 8.92 -13.05
CA ASP A 187 8.31 7.50 -13.35
C ASP A 187 7.02 6.82 -12.88
N THR A 188 6.30 6.22 -13.81
CA THR A 188 4.99 5.62 -13.54
C THR A 188 4.88 4.22 -14.11
N THR A 189 4.35 3.30 -13.32
CA THR A 189 4.03 1.92 -13.72
C THR A 189 2.56 1.63 -13.45
N PHE A 190 1.89 0.94 -14.37
CA PHE A 190 0.54 0.42 -14.17
C PHE A 190 0.54 -1.10 -14.31
N ILE A 191 -0.05 -1.79 -13.33
CA ILE A 191 -0.24 -3.24 -13.30
C ILE A 191 -1.75 -3.49 -13.25
N PRO A 192 -2.34 -4.17 -14.23
CA PRO A 192 -3.77 -4.51 -14.22
C PRO A 192 -4.11 -5.42 -13.04
N ALA A 193 -5.23 -5.11 -12.37
CA ALA A 193 -5.78 -5.94 -11.29
C ALA A 193 -7.27 -5.67 -11.16
N ASP A 194 -8.04 -6.70 -10.81
CA ASP A 194 -9.46 -6.58 -10.57
C ASP A 194 -9.75 -6.14 -9.13
N VAL A 195 -10.77 -5.27 -8.97
CA VAL A 195 -11.36 -5.02 -7.67
C VAL A 195 -12.08 -6.29 -7.19
N ASN A 196 -12.21 -6.48 -5.88
CA ASN A 196 -12.95 -7.62 -5.35
C ASN A 196 -14.37 -7.66 -5.91
N HIS A 197 -14.71 -8.73 -6.62
CA HIS A 197 -15.95 -8.86 -7.39
C HIS A 197 -17.18 -8.79 -6.50
N ARG A 198 -17.17 -9.53 -5.39
CA ARG A 198 -18.30 -9.54 -4.44
C ARG A 198 -18.56 -8.15 -3.88
N ILE A 199 -17.54 -7.45 -3.44
CA ILE A 199 -17.66 -6.09 -2.86
C ILE A 199 -18.12 -5.10 -3.93
N ALA A 200 -17.64 -5.22 -5.17
CA ALA A 200 -18.07 -4.37 -6.28
C ALA A 200 -19.56 -4.56 -6.60
N ILE A 201 -20.03 -5.80 -6.64
CA ILE A 201 -21.45 -6.15 -6.85
C ILE A 201 -22.31 -5.59 -5.70
N GLU A 202 -21.91 -5.80 -4.45
CA GLU A 202 -22.62 -5.27 -3.28
C GLU A 202 -22.71 -3.73 -3.29
N LYS A 203 -21.63 -3.05 -3.68
CA LYS A 203 -21.62 -1.59 -3.81
C LYS A 203 -22.54 -1.09 -4.91
N ALA A 204 -22.61 -1.79 -6.06
CA ALA A 204 -23.54 -1.47 -7.13
C ALA A 204 -24.98 -1.64 -6.67
N ALA A 205 -25.30 -2.75 -6.02
CA ALA A 205 -26.64 -3.01 -5.47
C ALA A 205 -27.10 -1.94 -4.46
N LYS A 206 -26.19 -1.52 -3.55
CA LYS A 206 -26.48 -0.43 -2.59
C LYS A 206 -26.79 0.92 -3.26
N LYS A 207 -26.30 1.14 -4.47
CA LYS A 207 -26.55 2.33 -5.28
C LYS A 207 -27.73 2.17 -6.25
N GLY A 208 -28.43 1.03 -6.23
CA GLY A 208 -29.49 0.71 -7.19
C GLY A 208 -28.99 0.55 -8.62
N GLN A 209 -27.71 0.21 -8.79
CA GLN A 209 -27.07 0.01 -10.09
C GLN A 209 -27.03 -1.48 -10.46
N PRO A 210 -27.05 -1.84 -11.75
CA PRO A 210 -26.84 -3.23 -12.16
C PRO A 210 -25.45 -3.72 -11.74
N PRO A 211 -25.28 -5.03 -11.53
CA PRO A 211 -23.97 -5.59 -11.20
C PRO A 211 -22.97 -5.30 -12.30
N PRO A 212 -21.72 -4.93 -11.96
CA PRO A 212 -20.68 -4.70 -12.95
C PRO A 212 -20.35 -6.00 -13.69
N THR A 213 -20.04 -5.89 -14.98
CA THR A 213 -19.53 -6.98 -15.81
C THR A 213 -18.03 -6.85 -16.10
N ASP A 214 -17.44 -5.71 -15.71
CA ASP A 214 -16.01 -5.42 -15.78
C ASP A 214 -15.55 -4.97 -14.40
N PHE A 215 -14.54 -5.65 -13.85
CA PHE A 215 -14.02 -5.41 -12.51
C PHE A 215 -12.67 -4.69 -12.52
N ARG A 216 -12.17 -4.33 -13.69
CA ARG A 216 -10.98 -3.50 -13.86
C ARG A 216 -11.36 -2.05 -13.67
N GLY A 217 -10.90 -1.40 -12.65
CA GLY A 217 -11.28 -0.04 -12.30
C GLY A 217 -10.93 1.04 -13.33
N ALA A 218 -11.23 2.28 -13.00
CA ALA A 218 -11.04 3.43 -13.89
C ALA A 218 -9.59 3.62 -14.39
N ALA A 219 -8.59 3.20 -13.61
CA ALA A 219 -7.19 3.28 -14.03
C ALA A 219 -6.89 2.35 -15.22
N ASP A 220 -7.48 1.15 -15.29
CA ASP A 220 -7.30 0.22 -16.42
C ASP A 220 -7.85 0.79 -17.73
N ALA A 221 -8.93 1.55 -17.66
CA ALA A 221 -9.52 2.18 -18.86
C ALA A 221 -8.55 3.16 -19.58
N VAL A 222 -7.57 3.70 -18.84
CA VAL A 222 -6.58 4.66 -19.37
C VAL A 222 -5.21 4.03 -19.60
N PHE A 223 -4.79 3.12 -18.74
CA PHE A 223 -3.42 2.57 -18.71
C PHE A 223 -3.33 1.10 -19.09
N GLY A 224 -4.44 0.37 -19.08
CA GLY A 224 -4.50 -1.04 -19.42
C GLY A 224 -4.27 -1.32 -20.90
N ASP A 225 -4.13 -2.59 -21.23
CA ASP A 225 -3.85 -3.01 -22.62
C ASP A 225 -4.96 -2.65 -23.61
N ARG A 226 -6.22 -2.56 -23.14
CA ARG A 226 -7.35 -2.08 -23.96
C ARG A 226 -7.20 -0.62 -24.40
N ALA A 227 -6.54 0.22 -23.59
CA ALA A 227 -6.26 1.61 -23.94
C ALA A 227 -5.17 1.70 -25.03
N LYS A 228 -4.21 0.77 -25.02
CA LYS A 228 -3.14 0.68 -26.05
C LYS A 228 -3.68 0.24 -27.41
N ALA A 229 -4.71 -0.63 -27.43
CA ALA A 229 -5.32 -1.13 -28.67
C ALA A 229 -6.20 -0.09 -29.40
N LYS A 230 -6.54 1.04 -28.77
CA LYS A 230 -7.36 2.12 -29.34
C LYS A 230 -6.55 3.31 -29.87
N ARG A 231 -5.22 3.24 -29.81
CA ARG A 231 -4.29 4.26 -30.35
C ARG A 231 -3.60 3.75 -31.61
#